data_407de2dc1e77a11a66a323891a150c57
#
_entry.id   407de2dc1e77a11a66a323891a150c57
#
_cell.length_a   1.000
_cell.length_b   1.000
_cell.length_c   1.000
_cell.angle_alpha   90.00
_cell.angle_beta   90.00
_cell.angle_gamma   90.00
#
_symmetry.space_group_name_H-M   'P 1'
#
loop_
_entity.id
_entity.type
_entity.pdbx_description
1 polymer ?
#
loop_
_entity_poly.entity_id
_entity_poly.type
_entity_poly.pdbx_seq_one_letter_code
_entity_poly.pdbx_strand_id
1 'polypeptide(L)'
;DQSEPKGKAQFSFYSAYPIDKANPDELVKVLISQDKTGFPIHIKMDTGMKRLGFHPDEVQQLIEILASQPEVMVKSVYSHLADADQANSKVTQNQLQLFEAICHEFEAQLSYPFIRHILNSEGIAHASTAQFDMVRIGIGLFGISSNKSFAQGLKPVIHWTSSISQVKTVRKGESVGYGCSFIADKDMKIAIVPIGYADGFKRSLSNGVGAVYIQQQRCPVVGRVCMDMIMVNIGELQVESKTMVEVIGPNQSLEDFASACQTIPYEILTSISMRVHRSYSEEE
;
A
#
# COMPACT_ATOMS: atom_id res chain seq x y z
N ASP A 1 38.26 -0.51 14.56
CA ASP A 1 37.99 -0.05 13.20
C ASP A 1 36.59 -0.52 12.80
N GLN A 2 35.55 0.27 13.15
CA GLN A 2 34.19 -0.01 12.80
C GLN A 2 33.83 0.89 11.63
N SER A 3 33.94 0.35 10.41
CA SER A 3 33.43 0.99 9.21
C SER A 3 31.90 1.02 9.27
N GLU A 4 31.32 2.22 9.41
CA GLU A 4 29.88 2.42 9.24
C GLU A 4 29.41 1.91 7.87
N PRO A 5 28.26 1.22 7.80
CA PRO A 5 27.70 0.79 6.52
C PRO A 5 27.31 2.00 5.69
N LYS A 6 27.95 2.14 4.53
CA LYS A 6 27.59 3.11 3.50
C LYS A 6 26.23 2.75 2.94
N GLY A 7 25.23 3.59 3.23
CA GLY A 7 23.88 3.48 2.67
C GLY A 7 22.79 3.45 3.74
N LYS A 8 22.73 4.46 4.60
CA LYS A 8 21.52 4.67 5.42
C LYS A 8 20.39 5.13 4.48
N ALA A 9 19.46 4.23 4.19
CA ALA A 9 18.17 4.64 3.65
C ALA A 9 17.52 5.57 4.68
N GLN A 10 17.45 6.85 4.37
CA GLN A 10 16.81 7.84 5.22
C GLN A 10 15.31 7.72 5.01
N PHE A 11 14.62 7.00 5.86
CA PHE A 11 13.16 6.95 5.89
C PHE A 11 12.66 8.27 6.50
N SER A 12 12.31 9.20 5.65
CA SER A 12 11.57 10.38 6.06
C SER A 12 10.10 9.98 6.20
N PHE A 13 9.64 9.79 7.43
CA PHE A 13 8.21 9.69 7.70
C PHE A 13 7.62 11.07 7.41
N TYR A 14 6.94 11.19 6.28
CA TYR A 14 6.10 12.34 6.02
C TYR A 14 4.87 12.22 6.91
N SER A 15 4.87 12.92 8.03
CA SER A 15 3.62 13.34 8.63
C SER A 15 2.98 14.27 7.62
N ALA A 16 2.06 13.75 6.84
CA ALA A 16 1.21 14.56 5.98
C ALA A 16 0.13 15.22 6.84
N TYR A 17 0.56 16.11 7.71
CA TYR A 17 -0.29 17.26 7.99
C TYR A 17 -0.06 18.18 6.79
N PRO A 18 -1.05 18.35 5.92
CA PRO A 18 -1.00 19.43 4.98
C PRO A 18 -0.86 20.67 5.85
N ILE A 19 0.24 21.39 5.70
CA ILE A 19 0.22 22.80 6.02
C ILE A 19 -0.91 23.29 5.14
N ASP A 20 -2.02 23.65 5.76
CA ASP A 20 -3.20 24.04 5.06
C ASP A 20 -2.79 25.10 4.04
N LYS A 21 -3.25 24.98 2.78
CA LYS A 21 -3.08 26.03 1.78
C LYS A 21 -3.48 27.40 2.31
N ALA A 22 -4.30 27.43 3.37
CA ALA A 22 -4.80 28.64 3.99
C ALA A 22 -3.72 29.45 4.73
N ASN A 23 -2.52 28.90 5.03
CA ASN A 23 -1.59 29.71 5.82
C ASN A 23 -0.09 29.35 5.68
N PRO A 24 0.53 29.51 4.48
CA PRO A 24 1.98 29.47 4.35
C PRO A 24 2.65 30.51 5.27
N ASP A 25 1.96 31.63 5.56
CA ASP A 25 2.44 32.67 6.46
C ASP A 25 2.62 32.21 7.90
N GLU A 26 1.86 31.21 8.38
CA GLU A 26 2.04 30.69 9.74
C GLU A 26 3.34 29.89 9.89
N LEU A 27 3.69 29.05 8.92
CA LEU A 27 4.97 28.34 8.96
C LEU A 27 6.12 29.34 8.95
N VAL A 28 6.08 30.32 8.05
CA VAL A 28 7.12 31.36 7.96
C VAL A 28 7.23 32.14 9.25
N LYS A 29 6.11 32.54 9.86
CA LYS A 29 6.09 33.23 11.19
C LYS A 29 6.75 32.37 12.28
N VAL A 30 6.47 31.06 12.32
CA VAL A 30 7.11 30.16 13.29
C VAL A 30 8.61 30.08 13.04
N LEU A 31 9.06 29.95 11.79
CA LEU A 31 10.49 29.90 11.43
C LEU A 31 11.20 31.19 11.80
N ILE A 32 10.62 32.35 11.49
CA ILE A 32 11.13 33.66 11.89
C ILE A 32 11.25 33.77 13.42
N SER A 33 10.23 33.33 14.14
CA SER A 33 10.24 33.39 15.62
C SER A 33 11.32 32.51 16.25
N GLN A 34 11.83 31.50 15.51
CA GLN A 34 12.89 30.61 15.94
C GLN A 34 14.26 30.94 15.32
N ASP A 35 14.37 32.08 14.63
CA ASP A 35 15.59 32.50 13.89
C ASP A 35 16.13 31.40 12.94
N LYS A 36 15.21 30.74 12.20
CA LYS A 36 15.53 29.70 11.24
C LYS A 36 15.59 30.28 9.84
N THR A 37 16.66 29.92 9.13
CA THR A 37 16.85 30.24 7.70
C THR A 37 17.12 28.95 6.91
N GLY A 38 16.68 28.92 5.65
CA GLY A 38 16.91 27.79 4.77
C GLY A 38 16.21 26.48 5.22
N PHE A 39 15.09 26.58 5.93
CA PHE A 39 14.34 25.40 6.35
C PHE A 39 13.86 24.60 5.13
N PRO A 40 14.21 23.29 5.01
CA PRO A 40 13.91 22.51 3.83
C PRO A 40 12.41 22.24 3.71
N ILE A 41 11.83 22.60 2.57
CA ILE A 41 10.43 22.30 2.23
C ILE A 41 10.33 21.52 0.94
N HIS A 42 9.21 20.80 0.80
CA HIS A 42 8.87 20.03 -0.39
C HIS A 42 7.59 20.58 -1.02
N ILE A 43 7.68 21.05 -2.25
CA ILE A 43 6.56 21.65 -2.98
C ILE A 43 5.83 20.56 -3.76
N LYS A 44 4.55 20.38 -3.46
CA LYS A 44 3.70 19.48 -4.21
C LYS A 44 2.89 20.22 -5.26
N MET A 45 3.00 19.78 -6.51
CA MET A 45 2.23 20.27 -7.65
C MET A 45 1.12 19.30 -8.01
N ASP A 46 -0.07 19.82 -8.30
CA ASP A 46 -1.17 19.00 -8.82
C ASP A 46 -1.15 19.01 -10.35
N THR A 47 -0.49 18.03 -10.93
CA THR A 47 -0.44 17.85 -12.38
C THR A 47 -1.60 17.04 -12.97
N GLY A 48 -2.58 16.62 -12.12
CA GLY A 48 -3.74 15.88 -12.62
C GLY A 48 -4.38 14.90 -11.64
N MET A 49 -3.78 14.66 -10.46
CA MET A 49 -4.35 13.77 -9.44
C MET A 49 -5.58 14.38 -8.74
N LYS A 50 -5.69 15.72 -8.70
CA LYS A 50 -6.80 16.49 -8.09
C LYS A 50 -7.06 16.15 -6.61
N ARG A 51 -5.97 15.88 -5.88
CA ARG A 51 -6.05 15.52 -4.46
C ARG A 51 -5.43 16.59 -3.55
N LEU A 52 -4.14 16.87 -3.75
CA LEU A 52 -3.37 17.86 -2.99
C LEU A 52 -2.32 18.48 -3.91
N GLY A 53 -1.86 19.70 -3.61
CA GLY A 53 -0.80 20.39 -4.34
C GLY A 53 -1.28 21.72 -4.92
N PHE A 54 -0.31 22.56 -5.29
CA PHE A 54 -0.57 23.82 -5.99
C PHE A 54 -1.01 23.55 -7.42
N HIS A 55 -1.94 24.36 -7.92
CA HIS A 55 -2.33 24.31 -9.33
C HIS A 55 -1.20 24.83 -10.23
N PRO A 56 -1.05 24.34 -11.46
CA PRO A 56 -0.01 24.85 -12.38
C PRO A 56 -0.05 26.38 -12.57
N ASP A 57 -1.22 26.99 -12.58
CA ASP A 57 -1.37 28.44 -12.72
C ASP A 57 -0.86 29.25 -11.52
N GLU A 58 -0.62 28.58 -10.38
CA GLU A 58 -0.10 29.19 -9.16
C GLU A 58 1.43 29.22 -9.11
N VAL A 59 2.14 28.60 -10.08
CA VAL A 59 3.60 28.38 -10.06
C VAL A 59 4.35 29.70 -9.97
N GLN A 60 4.02 30.68 -10.82
CA GLN A 60 4.71 31.96 -10.86
C GLN A 60 4.58 32.72 -9.53
N GLN A 61 3.38 32.77 -8.99
CA GLN A 61 3.13 33.41 -7.69
C GLN A 61 3.87 32.69 -6.56
N LEU A 62 3.88 31.35 -6.59
CA LEU A 62 4.59 30.56 -5.59
C LEU A 62 6.10 30.82 -5.61
N ILE A 63 6.70 30.89 -6.79
CA ILE A 63 8.13 31.19 -6.95
C ILE A 63 8.45 32.61 -6.44
N GLU A 64 7.62 33.61 -6.72
CA GLU A 64 7.78 34.98 -6.21
C GLU A 64 7.75 35.03 -4.68
N ILE A 65 6.81 34.28 -4.06
CA ILE A 65 6.73 34.17 -2.60
C ILE A 65 8.01 33.52 -2.06
N LEU A 66 8.44 32.40 -2.63
CA LEU A 66 9.63 31.68 -2.18
C LEU A 66 10.91 32.48 -2.31
N ALA A 67 11.05 33.28 -3.37
CA ALA A 67 12.19 34.17 -3.59
C ALA A 67 12.29 35.27 -2.52
N SER A 68 11.17 35.65 -1.91
CA SER A 68 11.10 36.67 -0.86
C SER A 68 11.23 36.10 0.57
N GLN A 69 11.34 34.78 0.73
CA GLN A 69 11.31 34.09 2.03
C GLN A 69 12.60 33.29 2.26
N PRO A 70 13.67 33.91 2.80
CA PRO A 70 14.94 33.23 3.06
C PRO A 70 14.86 32.18 4.17
N GLU A 71 13.77 32.17 4.96
CA GLU A 71 13.49 31.21 6.02
C GLU A 71 13.27 29.79 5.47
N VAL A 72 12.84 29.65 4.23
CA VAL A 72 12.59 28.36 3.59
C VAL A 72 13.46 28.13 2.39
N MET A 73 13.79 26.85 2.13
CA MET A 73 14.53 26.42 0.94
C MET A 73 13.82 25.25 0.28
N VAL A 74 13.50 25.36 -0.99
CA VAL A 74 12.88 24.27 -1.74
C VAL A 74 13.86 23.12 -1.87
N LYS A 75 13.56 22.00 -1.18
CA LYS A 75 14.37 20.78 -1.26
C LYS A 75 13.92 19.88 -2.38
N SER A 76 12.62 19.84 -2.65
CA SER A 76 12.10 19.13 -3.82
C SER A 76 10.81 19.76 -4.36
N VAL A 77 10.59 19.57 -5.66
CA VAL A 77 9.31 19.75 -6.34
C VAL A 77 8.81 18.38 -6.76
N TYR A 78 7.55 18.06 -6.47
CA TYR A 78 7.02 16.75 -6.77
C TYR A 78 5.54 16.75 -7.14
N SER A 79 5.12 15.67 -7.83
CA SER A 79 3.73 15.40 -8.11
C SER A 79 3.41 13.91 -7.89
N HIS A 80 2.23 13.47 -8.30
CA HIS A 80 1.78 12.08 -8.18
C HIS A 80 0.97 11.69 -9.42
N LEU A 81 1.31 10.54 -10.02
CA LEU A 81 0.60 10.02 -11.18
C LEU A 81 -0.76 9.46 -10.78
N ALA A 82 -1.78 9.80 -11.55
CA ALA A 82 -3.16 9.38 -11.31
C ALA A 82 -3.48 8.02 -11.96
N ASP A 83 -2.78 7.68 -13.06
CA ASP A 83 -3.11 6.55 -13.94
C ASP A 83 -1.83 5.79 -14.34
N ALA A 84 -0.95 5.58 -13.36
CA ALA A 84 0.36 4.98 -13.60
C ALA A 84 0.33 3.47 -13.85
N ASP A 85 -0.75 2.80 -13.47
CA ASP A 85 -0.98 1.36 -13.64
C ASP A 85 -1.43 1.00 -15.07
N GLN A 86 -1.79 1.99 -15.89
CA GLN A 86 -2.17 1.78 -17.28
C GLN A 86 -0.99 2.00 -18.22
N ALA A 87 -0.64 0.96 -18.99
CA ALA A 87 0.38 1.07 -20.02
C ALA A 87 0.00 2.14 -21.07
N ASN A 88 0.94 3.00 -21.43
CA ASN A 88 0.77 4.06 -22.43
C ASN A 88 -0.37 5.07 -22.12
N SER A 89 -0.70 5.27 -20.86
CA SER A 89 -1.72 6.24 -20.45
C SER A 89 -1.39 7.65 -20.96
N LYS A 90 -2.36 8.25 -21.70
CA LYS A 90 -2.27 9.67 -22.10
C LYS A 90 -2.32 10.60 -20.89
N VAL A 91 -3.03 10.21 -19.84
CA VAL A 91 -3.10 10.99 -18.58
C VAL A 91 -1.71 11.07 -17.97
N THR A 92 -1.03 9.92 -17.84
CA THR A 92 0.35 9.87 -17.34
C THR A 92 1.31 10.70 -18.19
N GLN A 93 1.24 10.58 -19.52
CA GLN A 93 2.08 11.36 -20.43
C GLN A 93 1.87 12.87 -20.25
N ASN A 94 0.61 13.33 -20.20
CA ASN A 94 0.28 14.73 -19.97
C ASN A 94 0.77 15.22 -18.60
N GLN A 95 0.63 14.40 -17.55
CA GLN A 95 1.14 14.73 -16.21
C GLN A 95 2.65 14.90 -16.20
N LEU A 96 3.38 14.03 -16.90
CA LEU A 96 4.84 14.10 -17.01
C LEU A 96 5.29 15.36 -17.74
N GLN A 97 4.70 15.66 -18.90
CA GLN A 97 5.00 16.88 -19.67
C GLN A 97 4.73 18.15 -18.86
N LEU A 98 3.59 18.21 -18.19
CA LEU A 98 3.24 19.35 -17.34
C LEU A 98 4.17 19.49 -16.15
N PHE A 99 4.55 18.37 -15.52
CA PHE A 99 5.49 18.37 -14.41
C PHE A 99 6.88 18.87 -14.82
N GLU A 100 7.36 18.43 -15.98
CA GLU A 100 8.64 18.87 -16.53
C GLU A 100 8.63 20.38 -16.82
N ALA A 101 7.57 20.89 -17.45
CA ALA A 101 7.41 22.33 -17.69
C ALA A 101 7.44 23.15 -16.39
N ILE A 102 6.71 22.70 -15.35
CA ILE A 102 6.72 23.32 -14.02
C ILE A 102 8.12 23.31 -13.42
N CYS A 103 8.84 22.19 -13.49
CA CYS A 103 10.21 22.10 -12.97
C CYS A 103 11.15 23.08 -13.67
N HIS A 104 11.02 23.26 -14.98
CA HIS A 104 11.81 24.27 -15.73
C HIS A 104 11.54 25.70 -15.27
N GLU A 105 10.29 26.03 -14.91
CA GLU A 105 9.97 27.36 -14.35
C GLU A 105 10.68 27.58 -12.99
N PHE A 106 10.67 26.57 -12.13
CA PHE A 106 11.42 26.62 -10.86
C PHE A 106 12.93 26.72 -11.08
N GLU A 107 13.49 25.92 -12.00
CA GLU A 107 14.93 25.94 -12.34
C GLU A 107 15.38 27.29 -12.89
N ALA A 108 14.55 27.96 -13.66
CA ALA A 108 14.87 29.28 -14.25
C ALA A 108 14.96 30.40 -13.20
N GLN A 109 14.31 30.25 -12.05
CA GLN A 109 14.17 31.33 -11.08
C GLN A 109 14.82 31.03 -9.72
N LEU A 110 14.96 29.78 -9.32
CA LEU A 110 15.69 29.41 -8.13
C LEU A 110 17.20 29.33 -8.42
N SER A 111 18.02 29.99 -7.59
CA SER A 111 19.47 30.01 -7.73
C SER A 111 20.20 28.78 -7.19
N TYR A 112 19.46 27.79 -6.74
CA TYR A 112 19.96 26.55 -6.13
C TYR A 112 19.24 25.31 -6.65
N PRO A 113 19.88 24.13 -6.66
CA PRO A 113 19.27 22.90 -7.13
C PRO A 113 18.24 22.35 -6.16
N PHE A 114 17.24 21.67 -6.70
CA PHE A 114 16.22 20.92 -5.96
C PHE A 114 15.99 19.55 -6.59
N ILE A 115 15.39 18.62 -5.84
CA ILE A 115 15.09 17.26 -6.28
C ILE A 115 13.72 17.23 -6.97
N ARG A 116 13.64 16.63 -8.15
CA ARG A 116 12.39 16.44 -8.90
C ARG A 116 11.93 15.00 -8.79
N HIS A 117 10.67 14.76 -8.45
CA HIS A 117 10.15 13.40 -8.40
C HIS A 117 8.63 13.31 -8.60
N ILE A 118 8.20 12.36 -9.42
CA ILE A 118 6.79 12.14 -9.72
C ILE A 118 6.39 10.66 -9.67
N LEU A 119 7.31 9.73 -10.04
CA LEU A 119 6.99 8.33 -10.18
C LEU A 119 6.70 7.65 -8.83
N ASN A 120 5.60 6.90 -8.80
CA ASN A 120 5.29 5.88 -7.82
C ASN A 120 5.74 4.49 -8.34
N SER A 121 5.44 3.39 -7.63
CA SER A 121 5.83 2.03 -8.04
C SER A 121 5.42 1.68 -9.47
N GLU A 122 4.19 1.96 -9.86
CA GLU A 122 3.69 1.67 -11.20
C GLU A 122 4.30 2.61 -12.25
N GLY A 123 4.53 3.86 -11.89
CA GLY A 123 5.27 4.81 -12.75
C GLY A 123 6.68 4.33 -13.07
N ILE A 124 7.38 3.72 -12.12
CA ILE A 124 8.71 3.12 -12.36
C ILE A 124 8.61 1.98 -13.39
N ALA A 125 7.56 1.16 -13.29
CA ALA A 125 7.36 0.02 -14.18
C ALA A 125 6.95 0.41 -15.61
N HIS A 126 6.24 1.54 -15.79
CA HIS A 126 5.65 1.94 -17.08
C HIS A 126 6.27 3.18 -17.72
N ALA A 127 6.97 4.03 -16.95
CA ALA A 127 7.53 5.30 -17.41
C ALA A 127 8.96 5.51 -16.92
N SER A 128 9.79 4.48 -17.01
CA SER A 128 11.17 4.46 -16.47
C SER A 128 12.08 5.58 -16.98
N THR A 129 11.78 6.19 -18.13
CA THR A 129 12.54 7.33 -18.68
C THR A 129 12.28 8.64 -17.92
N ALA A 130 11.20 8.71 -17.10
CA ALA A 130 10.79 9.90 -16.33
C ALA A 130 11.17 9.78 -14.84
N GLN A 131 12.27 9.14 -14.49
CA GLN A 131 12.70 8.96 -13.10
C GLN A 131 13.13 10.26 -12.43
N PHE A 132 13.53 11.25 -13.21
CA PHE A 132 14.12 12.50 -12.71
C PHE A 132 15.23 12.22 -11.69
N ASP A 133 15.20 12.90 -10.55
CA ASP A 133 16.25 12.79 -9.53
C ASP A 133 15.92 11.75 -8.43
N MET A 134 14.64 11.38 -8.28
CA MET A 134 14.18 10.43 -7.25
C MET A 134 12.87 9.75 -7.67
N VAL A 135 12.67 8.53 -7.17
CA VAL A 135 11.41 7.78 -7.30
C VAL A 135 10.88 7.42 -5.92
N ARG A 136 9.57 7.15 -5.84
CA ARG A 136 8.92 6.75 -4.59
C ARG A 136 8.33 5.35 -4.73
N ILE A 137 8.97 4.37 -4.11
CA ILE A 137 8.51 2.99 -4.12
C ILE A 137 7.53 2.78 -2.96
N GLY A 138 6.38 2.23 -3.25
CA GLY A 138 5.35 1.82 -2.30
C GLY A 138 5.03 0.34 -2.44
N ILE A 139 3.97 0.02 -3.20
CA ILE A 139 3.49 -1.37 -3.35
C ILE A 139 4.53 -2.31 -3.99
N GLY A 140 5.43 -1.79 -4.81
CA GLY A 140 6.53 -2.56 -5.38
C GLY A 140 7.45 -3.19 -4.35
N LEU A 141 7.58 -2.60 -3.13
CA LEU A 141 8.32 -3.21 -2.03
C LEU A 141 7.69 -4.50 -1.52
N PHE A 142 6.39 -4.70 -1.77
CA PHE A 142 5.66 -5.90 -1.40
C PHE A 142 5.61 -6.93 -2.52
N GLY A 143 6.34 -6.70 -3.60
CA GLY A 143 6.44 -7.64 -4.72
C GLY A 143 5.29 -7.53 -5.71
N ILE A 144 4.60 -6.40 -5.79
CA ILE A 144 3.38 -6.22 -6.59
C ILE A 144 3.57 -5.15 -7.65
N SER A 145 3.16 -5.46 -8.89
CA SER A 145 3.02 -4.51 -9.98
C SER A 145 1.97 -4.97 -10.98
N SER A 146 1.22 -4.04 -11.57
CA SER A 146 0.31 -4.29 -12.69
C SER A 146 1.06 -4.62 -13.98
N ASN A 147 2.31 -4.20 -14.10
CA ASN A 147 3.19 -4.54 -15.23
C ASN A 147 3.74 -5.96 -15.07
N LYS A 148 3.20 -6.90 -15.84
CA LYS A 148 3.57 -8.32 -15.77
C LYS A 148 5.07 -8.59 -15.98
N SER A 149 5.71 -7.87 -16.89
CA SER A 149 7.15 -8.03 -17.14
C SER A 149 7.99 -7.55 -15.97
N PHE A 150 7.63 -6.42 -15.39
CA PHE A 150 8.29 -5.87 -14.21
C PHE A 150 8.03 -6.75 -12.97
N ALA A 151 6.82 -7.24 -12.80
CA ALA A 151 6.42 -8.13 -11.70
C ALA A 151 7.23 -9.43 -11.65
N GLN A 152 7.70 -9.98 -12.80
CA GLN A 152 8.55 -11.17 -12.82
C GLN A 152 9.90 -10.98 -12.09
N GLY A 153 10.39 -9.75 -11.97
CA GLY A 153 11.60 -9.42 -11.22
C GLY A 153 11.36 -9.14 -9.74
N LEU A 154 10.11 -9.10 -9.30
CA LEU A 154 9.74 -8.82 -7.92
C LEU A 154 9.49 -10.12 -7.14
N LYS A 155 9.81 -10.10 -5.85
CA LYS A 155 9.51 -11.21 -4.94
C LYS A 155 8.38 -10.82 -3.99
N PRO A 156 7.29 -11.63 -3.87
CA PRO A 156 6.32 -11.45 -2.82
C PRO A 156 6.97 -11.57 -1.44
N VAL A 157 6.72 -10.61 -0.55
CA VAL A 157 7.35 -10.57 0.78
C VAL A 157 6.35 -10.75 1.93
N ILE A 158 5.06 -10.92 1.60
CA ILE A 158 4.01 -11.08 2.60
C ILE A 158 3.56 -12.53 2.65
N HIS A 159 3.68 -13.11 3.84
CA HIS A 159 3.08 -14.37 4.22
C HIS A 159 2.16 -14.13 5.41
N TRP A 160 0.88 -14.41 5.25
CA TRP A 160 -0.08 -14.33 6.32
C TRP A 160 -0.61 -15.71 6.65
N THR A 161 -0.29 -16.18 7.82
CA THR A 161 -0.61 -17.54 8.27
C THR A 161 -1.40 -17.54 9.57
N SER A 162 -2.07 -18.64 9.83
CA SER A 162 -2.73 -18.96 11.08
C SER A 162 -2.56 -20.45 11.35
N SER A 163 -3.30 -21.00 12.30
CA SER A 163 -3.31 -22.43 12.58
C SER A 163 -4.71 -22.92 12.92
N ILE A 164 -4.96 -24.22 12.75
CA ILE A 164 -6.23 -24.82 13.14
C ILE A 164 -6.34 -24.84 14.66
N SER A 165 -7.43 -24.29 15.20
CA SER A 165 -7.77 -24.41 16.63
C SER A 165 -8.49 -25.73 16.93
N GLN A 166 -9.43 -26.11 16.08
CA GLN A 166 -10.25 -27.31 16.26
C GLN A 166 -10.77 -27.85 14.93
N VAL A 167 -10.91 -29.16 14.83
CA VAL A 167 -11.65 -29.83 13.74
C VAL A 167 -12.98 -30.33 14.28
N LYS A 168 -14.06 -30.16 13.50
CA LYS A 168 -15.41 -30.64 13.82
C LYS A 168 -16.05 -31.36 12.66
N THR A 169 -16.85 -32.34 12.95
CA THR A 169 -17.79 -32.93 12.00
C THR A 169 -19.12 -32.18 12.06
N VAL A 170 -19.65 -31.82 10.91
CA VAL A 170 -20.98 -31.23 10.72
C VAL A 170 -21.81 -32.25 9.94
N ARG A 171 -22.94 -32.64 10.46
CA ARG A 171 -23.81 -33.62 9.81
C ARG A 171 -24.70 -32.96 8.78
N LYS A 172 -25.17 -33.73 7.82
CA LYS A 172 -26.19 -33.28 6.88
C LYS A 172 -27.38 -32.62 7.59
N GLY A 173 -27.75 -31.42 7.13
CA GLY A 173 -28.84 -30.61 7.69
C GLY A 173 -28.46 -29.71 8.86
N GLU A 174 -27.25 -29.85 9.42
CA GLU A 174 -26.76 -28.94 10.45
C GLU A 174 -26.30 -27.62 9.84
N SER A 175 -26.50 -26.53 10.57
CA SER A 175 -26.08 -25.20 10.17
C SER A 175 -24.73 -24.81 10.77
N VAL A 176 -23.99 -23.92 10.08
CA VAL A 176 -22.71 -23.38 10.52
C VAL A 176 -22.74 -21.87 10.61
N GLY A 177 -22.32 -21.34 11.76
CA GLY A 177 -22.03 -19.92 11.97
C GLY A 177 -23.26 -19.04 12.15
N TYR A 178 -23.03 -17.75 12.21
CA TYR A 178 -24.08 -16.76 12.48
C TYR A 178 -25.17 -16.72 11.39
N GLY A 179 -26.41 -16.67 11.89
CA GLY A 179 -27.59 -16.59 11.03
C GLY A 179 -27.85 -17.87 10.26
N CYS A 180 -27.25 -19.00 10.66
CA CYS A 180 -27.40 -20.30 9.99
C CYS A 180 -27.25 -20.18 8.47
N SER A 181 -26.32 -19.31 8.02
CA SER A 181 -26.19 -18.93 6.61
C SER A 181 -25.60 -20.03 5.72
N PHE A 182 -25.08 -21.08 6.32
CA PHE A 182 -24.69 -22.31 5.65
C PHE A 182 -25.39 -23.48 6.29
N ILE A 183 -25.94 -24.39 5.48
CA ILE A 183 -26.52 -25.67 5.91
C ILE A 183 -25.78 -26.77 5.16
N ALA A 184 -25.28 -27.75 5.88
CA ALA A 184 -24.58 -28.89 5.31
C ALA A 184 -25.50 -29.76 4.45
N ASP A 185 -25.19 -29.97 3.20
CA ASP A 185 -25.94 -30.85 2.27
C ASP A 185 -25.59 -32.34 2.45
N LYS A 186 -24.46 -32.61 3.09
CA LYS A 186 -23.90 -33.90 3.44
C LYS A 186 -23.06 -33.80 4.71
N ASP A 187 -22.70 -34.95 5.30
CA ASP A 187 -21.70 -34.96 6.37
C ASP A 187 -20.38 -34.39 5.87
N MET A 188 -19.77 -33.49 6.64
CA MET A 188 -18.54 -32.84 6.25
C MET A 188 -17.66 -32.53 7.47
N LYS A 189 -16.36 -32.34 7.22
CA LYS A 189 -15.42 -31.85 8.22
C LYS A 189 -15.12 -30.38 8.00
N ILE A 190 -15.10 -29.63 9.08
CA ILE A 190 -14.69 -28.22 9.08
C ILE A 190 -13.54 -28.01 10.05
N ALA A 191 -12.64 -27.09 9.71
CA ALA A 191 -11.65 -26.55 10.64
C ALA A 191 -12.07 -25.17 11.13
N ILE A 192 -11.83 -24.91 12.41
CA ILE A 192 -11.94 -23.58 13.02
C ILE A 192 -10.57 -22.96 13.03
N VAL A 193 -10.45 -21.80 12.41
CA VAL A 193 -9.20 -21.04 12.30
C VAL A 193 -9.36 -19.72 13.06
N PRO A 194 -8.48 -19.38 14.02
CA PRO A 194 -8.57 -18.19 14.86
C PRO A 194 -8.09 -16.94 14.11
N ILE A 195 -8.84 -16.56 13.09
CA ILE A 195 -8.67 -15.35 12.30
C ILE A 195 -10.05 -14.85 11.85
N GLY A 196 -10.29 -13.56 11.96
CA GLY A 196 -11.56 -12.98 11.58
C GLY A 196 -11.44 -11.54 11.11
N TYR A 197 -12.58 -10.83 11.04
CA TYR A 197 -12.55 -9.47 10.51
C TYR A 197 -11.83 -8.47 11.42
N ALA A 198 -11.65 -8.77 12.69
CA ALA A 198 -10.83 -7.94 13.58
C ALA A 198 -9.32 -8.10 13.33
N ASP A 199 -8.91 -9.14 12.59
CA ASP A 199 -7.53 -9.35 12.14
C ASP A 199 -7.27 -8.77 10.75
N GLY A 200 -8.34 -8.47 9.98
CA GLY A 200 -8.26 -8.02 8.59
C GLY A 200 -8.84 -9.02 7.58
N PHE A 201 -9.29 -10.21 8.03
CA PHE A 201 -9.96 -11.18 7.15
C PHE A 201 -11.41 -10.71 6.88
N LYS A 202 -11.59 -10.07 5.73
CA LYS A 202 -12.83 -9.31 5.43
C LYS A 202 -14.10 -10.16 5.55
N ARG A 203 -15.18 -9.56 6.11
CA ARG A 203 -16.48 -10.22 6.25
C ARG A 203 -17.14 -10.54 4.90
N SER A 204 -16.79 -9.85 3.83
CA SER A 204 -17.20 -10.15 2.45
C SER A 204 -16.78 -11.55 1.97
N LEU A 205 -15.75 -12.13 2.56
CA LEU A 205 -15.25 -13.48 2.26
C LEU A 205 -16.13 -14.62 2.80
N SER A 206 -17.29 -14.32 3.39
CA SER A 206 -18.24 -15.31 3.94
C SER A 206 -18.81 -16.23 2.86
N ASN A 207 -19.35 -17.37 3.28
CA ASN A 207 -20.16 -18.30 2.48
C ASN A 207 -19.48 -18.75 1.16
N GLY A 208 -18.22 -19.14 1.24
CA GLY A 208 -17.48 -19.74 0.11
C GLY A 208 -16.82 -18.74 -0.83
N VAL A 209 -17.04 -17.41 -0.65
CA VAL A 209 -16.34 -16.38 -1.43
C VAL A 209 -14.84 -16.46 -1.15
N GLY A 210 -14.46 -16.40 0.10
CA GLY A 210 -13.07 -16.55 0.52
C GLY A 210 -12.67 -18.00 0.78
N ALA A 211 -11.37 -18.20 0.84
CA ALA A 211 -10.76 -19.47 1.21
C ALA A 211 -9.43 -19.23 1.93
N VAL A 212 -8.93 -20.27 2.53
CA VAL A 212 -7.56 -20.42 3.01
C VAL A 212 -6.96 -21.69 2.40
N TYR A 213 -5.65 -21.85 2.55
CA TYR A 213 -4.99 -23.05 2.07
C TYR A 213 -4.40 -23.86 3.23
N ILE A 214 -4.66 -25.16 3.22
CA ILE A 214 -4.16 -26.10 4.22
C ILE A 214 -3.53 -27.26 3.46
N GLN A 215 -2.25 -27.56 3.69
CA GLN A 215 -1.51 -28.56 2.92
C GLN A 215 -1.64 -28.33 1.40
N GLN A 216 -1.58 -27.06 0.96
CA GLN A 216 -1.73 -26.62 -0.44
C GLN A 216 -3.14 -26.84 -1.04
N GLN A 217 -4.09 -27.36 -0.28
CA GLN A 217 -5.47 -27.53 -0.71
C GLN A 217 -6.32 -26.31 -0.34
N ARG A 218 -7.10 -25.81 -1.29
CA ARG A 218 -8.04 -24.72 -1.09
C ARG A 218 -9.19 -25.15 -0.19
N CYS A 219 -9.37 -24.48 0.94
CA CYS A 219 -10.40 -24.72 1.94
C CYS A 219 -11.34 -23.51 2.00
N PRO A 220 -12.53 -23.55 1.37
CA PRO A 220 -13.45 -22.42 1.34
C PRO A 220 -14.06 -22.13 2.70
N VAL A 221 -14.34 -20.85 2.95
CA VAL A 221 -15.04 -20.39 4.16
C VAL A 221 -16.48 -20.92 4.17
N VAL A 222 -16.89 -21.49 5.30
CA VAL A 222 -18.22 -22.01 5.53
C VAL A 222 -18.95 -21.11 6.51
N GLY A 223 -20.14 -20.65 6.14
CA GLY A 223 -20.89 -19.70 6.95
C GLY A 223 -20.26 -18.29 6.95
N ARG A 224 -20.65 -17.47 7.91
CA ARG A 224 -20.17 -16.09 8.00
C ARG A 224 -18.83 -16.00 8.72
N VAL A 225 -17.94 -15.16 8.20
CA VAL A 225 -16.73 -14.74 8.92
C VAL A 225 -17.13 -14.06 10.23
N CYS A 226 -16.53 -14.51 11.33
CA CYS A 226 -16.74 -13.97 12.66
C CYS A 226 -15.70 -12.88 13.00
N MET A 227 -15.78 -12.30 14.19
CA MET A 227 -14.81 -11.30 14.65
C MET A 227 -13.41 -11.88 14.73
N ASP A 228 -13.25 -13.05 15.35
CA ASP A 228 -11.96 -13.63 15.73
C ASP A 228 -11.73 -15.03 15.13
N MET A 229 -12.64 -15.54 14.30
CA MET A 229 -12.51 -16.86 13.72
C MET A 229 -13.28 -17.03 12.41
N ILE A 230 -12.84 -18.01 11.64
CA ILE A 230 -13.56 -18.54 10.47
C ILE A 230 -13.71 -20.04 10.60
N MET A 231 -14.70 -20.57 9.91
CA MET A 231 -14.90 -22.00 9.69
C MET A 231 -14.61 -22.28 8.22
N VAL A 232 -13.84 -23.31 7.94
CA VAL A 232 -13.47 -23.66 6.56
C VAL A 232 -13.75 -25.15 6.32
N ASN A 233 -14.22 -25.47 5.11
CA ASN A 233 -14.42 -26.86 4.68
C ASN A 233 -13.07 -27.48 4.36
N ILE A 234 -12.67 -28.52 5.06
CA ILE A 234 -11.39 -29.21 4.86
C ILE A 234 -11.51 -30.47 3.99
N GLY A 235 -12.74 -30.80 3.53
CA GLY A 235 -12.97 -32.01 2.72
C GLY A 235 -12.46 -33.27 3.41
N GLU A 236 -11.63 -34.01 2.70
CA GLU A 236 -11.03 -35.28 3.17
C GLU A 236 -9.63 -35.08 3.81
N LEU A 237 -9.17 -33.84 3.98
CA LEU A 237 -7.87 -33.57 4.58
C LEU A 237 -7.78 -34.18 5.99
N GLN A 238 -6.66 -34.84 6.24
CA GLN A 238 -6.31 -35.35 7.55
C GLN A 238 -5.43 -34.30 8.26
N VAL A 239 -6.07 -33.53 9.11
CA VAL A 239 -5.46 -32.40 9.81
C VAL A 239 -5.86 -32.41 11.27
N GLU A 240 -5.02 -31.80 12.10
CA GLU A 240 -5.24 -31.69 13.54
C GLU A 240 -5.08 -30.24 14.01
N SER A 241 -5.36 -29.99 15.28
CA SER A 241 -5.07 -28.72 15.93
C SER A 241 -3.60 -28.34 15.74
N LYS A 242 -3.33 -27.04 15.52
CA LYS A 242 -2.01 -26.45 15.21
C LYS A 242 -1.49 -26.69 13.79
N THR A 243 -2.20 -27.46 12.93
CA THR A 243 -1.85 -27.51 11.49
C THR A 243 -1.86 -26.10 10.93
N MET A 244 -0.81 -25.73 10.18
CA MET A 244 -0.67 -24.41 9.58
C MET A 244 -1.74 -24.15 8.52
N VAL A 245 -2.22 -22.94 8.50
CA VAL A 245 -3.20 -22.41 7.55
C VAL A 245 -2.59 -21.21 6.85
N GLU A 246 -2.51 -21.24 5.55
CA GLU A 246 -2.06 -20.11 4.73
C GLU A 246 -3.28 -19.26 4.31
N VAL A 247 -3.20 -17.98 4.59
CA VAL A 247 -4.19 -16.96 4.19
C VAL A 247 -3.70 -16.20 2.95
N ILE A 248 -2.45 -15.75 2.99
CA ILE A 248 -1.73 -15.16 1.88
C ILE A 248 -0.34 -15.82 1.83
N GLY A 249 0.08 -16.23 0.66
CA GLY A 249 1.36 -16.90 0.47
C GLY A 249 1.48 -17.54 -0.92
N PRO A 250 2.28 -18.60 -1.06
CA PRO A 250 2.53 -19.24 -2.35
C PRO A 250 1.29 -19.79 -3.08
N ASN A 251 0.24 -20.19 -2.34
CA ASN A 251 -0.99 -20.74 -2.91
C ASN A 251 -2.09 -19.70 -3.12
N GLN A 252 -2.00 -18.55 -2.48
CA GLN A 252 -2.93 -17.43 -2.63
C GLN A 252 -2.18 -16.12 -2.56
N SER A 253 -1.99 -15.47 -3.70
CA SER A 253 -1.33 -14.17 -3.77
C SER A 253 -2.12 -13.09 -3.03
N LEU A 254 -1.45 -12.00 -2.69
CA LEU A 254 -2.11 -10.82 -2.10
C LEU A 254 -3.12 -10.22 -3.09
N GLU A 255 -2.85 -10.27 -4.39
CA GLU A 255 -3.74 -9.80 -5.46
C GLU A 255 -5.01 -10.68 -5.54
N ASP A 256 -4.87 -12.00 -5.49
CA ASP A 256 -6.02 -12.91 -5.49
C ASP A 256 -6.90 -12.72 -4.26
N PHE A 257 -6.26 -12.57 -3.09
CA PHE A 257 -6.98 -12.29 -1.85
C PHE A 257 -7.71 -10.94 -1.90
N ALA A 258 -7.06 -9.89 -2.41
CA ALA A 258 -7.66 -8.56 -2.58
C ALA A 258 -8.83 -8.61 -3.58
N SER A 259 -8.67 -9.33 -4.69
CA SER A 259 -9.73 -9.53 -5.68
C SER A 259 -10.95 -10.24 -5.10
N ALA A 260 -10.75 -11.29 -4.29
CA ALA A 260 -11.84 -11.96 -3.58
C ALA A 260 -12.54 -11.03 -2.58
N CYS A 261 -11.82 -10.09 -2.00
CA CYS A 261 -12.37 -9.03 -1.14
C CYS A 261 -13.03 -7.89 -1.91
N GLN A 262 -12.98 -7.88 -3.25
CA GLN A 262 -13.43 -6.79 -4.14
C GLN A 262 -12.73 -5.46 -3.84
N THR A 263 -11.42 -5.51 -3.62
CA THR A 263 -10.59 -4.35 -3.31
C THR A 263 -9.17 -4.50 -3.91
N ILE A 264 -8.27 -3.63 -3.50
CA ILE A 264 -6.89 -3.57 -3.97
C ILE A 264 -5.90 -4.04 -2.90
N PRO A 265 -4.70 -4.53 -3.27
CA PRO A 265 -3.67 -4.98 -2.33
C PRO A 265 -3.32 -3.97 -1.24
N TYR A 266 -3.30 -2.69 -1.55
CA TYR A 266 -3.05 -1.61 -0.58
C TYR A 266 -4.02 -1.63 0.60
N GLU A 267 -5.33 -1.80 0.32
CA GLU A 267 -6.34 -1.84 1.38
C GLU A 267 -6.20 -3.09 2.24
N ILE A 268 -5.85 -4.23 1.65
CA ILE A 268 -5.59 -5.45 2.41
C ILE A 268 -4.42 -5.23 3.37
N LEU A 269 -3.27 -4.78 2.87
CA LEU A 269 -2.07 -4.55 3.70
C LEU A 269 -2.34 -3.60 4.87
N THR A 270 -3.07 -2.51 4.61
CA THR A 270 -3.40 -1.52 5.65
C THR A 270 -4.50 -1.98 6.61
N SER A 271 -5.29 -2.97 6.22
CA SER A 271 -6.37 -3.52 7.06
C SER A 271 -5.93 -4.65 8.00
N ILE A 272 -4.73 -5.22 7.81
CA ILE A 272 -4.18 -6.20 8.76
C ILE A 272 -3.95 -5.51 10.10
N SER A 273 -4.68 -5.96 11.11
CA SER A 273 -4.71 -5.34 12.44
C SER A 273 -3.35 -5.37 13.13
N MET A 274 -3.08 -4.38 13.98
CA MET A 274 -1.87 -4.33 14.82
C MET A 274 -1.80 -5.48 15.84
N ARG A 275 -2.91 -6.14 16.14
CA ARG A 275 -2.95 -7.32 17.02
C ARG A 275 -2.37 -8.59 16.36
N VAL A 276 -2.30 -8.62 15.02
CA VAL A 276 -1.65 -9.72 14.30
C VAL A 276 -0.16 -9.63 14.52
N HIS A 277 0.43 -10.70 15.04
CA HIS A 277 1.87 -10.76 15.26
C HIS A 277 2.62 -10.63 13.93
N ARG A 278 3.66 -9.81 13.89
CA ARG A 278 4.53 -9.63 12.74
C ARG A 278 5.93 -10.14 13.08
N SER A 279 6.42 -11.05 12.26
CA SER A 279 7.81 -11.47 12.26
C SER A 279 8.50 -11.01 10.98
N TYR A 280 9.74 -10.65 11.08
CA TYR A 280 10.56 -10.24 9.95
C TYR A 280 11.71 -11.24 9.82
N SER A 281 11.91 -11.78 8.63
CA SER A 281 13.02 -12.66 8.30
C SER A 281 13.77 -12.10 7.10
N GLU A 282 15.08 -12.20 7.12
CA GLU A 282 15.94 -11.98 5.97
C GLU A 282 16.23 -13.33 5.33
N GLU A 283 16.11 -13.42 4.00
CA GLU A 283 16.64 -14.57 3.26
C GLU A 283 18.17 -14.42 3.24
N GLU A 284 18.88 -15.44 3.71
CA GLU A 284 20.34 -15.55 3.60
C GLU A 284 20.78 -15.75 2.14
#